data_254858d4064a98cb2b0d8968d86afac3
#
_entry.id   254858d4064a98cb2b0d8968d86afac3
#
_cell.length_a   1.000
_cell.length_b   1.000
_cell.length_c   1.000
_cell.angle_alpha   90.00
_cell.angle_beta   90.00
_cell.angle_gamma   90.00
#
_symmetry.space_group_name_H-M   'P 1'
#
loop_
_entity.id
_entity.type
_entity.pdbx_description
1 polymer ?
#
loop_
_entity_poly.entity_id
_entity_poly.type
_entity_poly.pdbx_seq_one_letter_code
_entity_poly.pdbx_strand_id
1 'polypeptide(L)'
;MDIGEDSQMKNVNRLIKGSVLFLLFFTQTLYADISFDKDNAMYYESLKNNYRIEDLYIQNNTYYVKVKDKWLVFYEGRLIGEFNYTSLVVTKNGLLGKNNTYTLLSNDLKVLQDNLLWARINDNGIIIKEKNKELLAISLDGSKKTLKGYDYATMCSNGFYIAWNVTRLIPRWFLLNSKGKMIASTDENIIEFDGKFFIKKDNKIIVIDNYKKKVLDEKYSDFMEGREYIFLFNNGTKRWEVHDSNLNYVLEIDLPNASTSMVCHNIFLIYDRQAEILIMYKIDTHTSMIIDDYRMGEDYLFIKHENAWKRIY
;
A
#
# COMPACT_ATOMS: atom_id res chain seq x y z
N MET A 1 -27.10 56.04 -33.86
CA MET A 1 -26.14 56.30 -32.78
C MET A 1 -25.91 54.98 -32.08
N ASP A 2 -24.94 54.22 -32.53
CA ASP A 2 -24.67 52.87 -32.04
C ASP A 2 -23.16 52.69 -31.96
N ILE A 3 -22.57 53.17 -30.88
CA ILE A 3 -21.10 53.08 -30.64
C ILE A 3 -20.81 52.64 -29.17
N GLY A 4 -21.69 51.85 -28.56
CA GLY A 4 -21.51 51.46 -27.16
C GLY A 4 -21.19 49.99 -26.90
N GLU A 5 -21.61 49.07 -27.72
CA GLU A 5 -21.53 47.64 -27.40
C GLU A 5 -20.22 46.92 -27.84
N ASP A 6 -19.57 47.40 -28.89
CA ASP A 6 -18.36 46.74 -29.46
C ASP A 6 -17.10 46.95 -28.60
N SER A 7 -17.07 48.02 -27.80
CA SER A 7 -15.91 48.28 -26.89
C SER A 7 -15.96 47.50 -25.59
N GLN A 8 -17.17 47.15 -25.08
CA GLN A 8 -17.32 46.33 -23.87
C GLN A 8 -16.99 44.86 -24.15
N MET A 9 -17.40 44.30 -25.29
CA MET A 9 -17.09 42.93 -25.66
C MET A 9 -15.60 42.71 -25.92
N LYS A 10 -14.90 43.70 -26.46
CA LYS A 10 -13.44 43.62 -26.64
C LYS A 10 -12.66 43.66 -25.30
N ASN A 11 -13.18 44.40 -24.31
CA ASN A 11 -12.57 44.44 -22.98
C ASN A 11 -12.84 43.15 -22.16
N VAL A 12 -14.04 42.55 -22.26
CA VAL A 12 -14.36 41.26 -21.61
C VAL A 12 -13.50 40.13 -22.21
N ASN A 13 -13.34 40.08 -23.53
CA ASN A 13 -12.51 39.09 -24.17
C ASN A 13 -11.02 39.26 -23.87
N ARG A 14 -10.53 40.50 -23.62
CA ARG A 14 -9.17 40.73 -23.13
C ARG A 14 -8.98 40.32 -21.68
N LEU A 15 -9.96 40.54 -20.80
CA LEU A 15 -9.97 40.09 -19.41
C LEU A 15 -10.00 38.56 -19.31
N ILE A 16 -10.86 37.90 -20.10
CA ILE A 16 -10.92 36.43 -20.12
C ILE A 16 -9.63 35.82 -20.65
N LYS A 17 -9.06 36.36 -21.74
CA LYS A 17 -7.74 35.90 -22.24
C LYS A 17 -6.61 36.17 -21.25
N GLY A 18 -6.61 37.30 -20.57
CA GLY A 18 -5.63 37.62 -19.52
C GLY A 18 -5.75 36.72 -18.30
N SER A 19 -6.99 36.39 -17.87
CA SER A 19 -7.24 35.51 -16.72
C SER A 19 -6.91 34.06 -17.03
N VAL A 20 -7.19 33.58 -18.24
CA VAL A 20 -6.84 32.22 -18.66
C VAL A 20 -5.31 32.10 -18.83
N LEU A 21 -4.63 33.11 -19.37
CA LEU A 21 -3.18 33.13 -19.47
C LEU A 21 -2.52 33.20 -18.07
N PHE A 22 -3.10 33.98 -17.16
CA PHE A 22 -2.61 34.10 -15.78
C PHE A 22 -2.84 32.80 -14.99
N LEU A 23 -3.97 32.13 -15.17
CA LEU A 23 -4.22 30.79 -14.60
C LEU A 23 -3.27 29.73 -15.17
N LEU A 24 -2.99 29.74 -16.48
CA LEU A 24 -2.01 28.84 -17.11
C LEU A 24 -0.57 29.13 -16.63
N PHE A 25 -0.20 30.40 -16.45
CA PHE A 25 1.10 30.76 -15.89
C PHE A 25 1.19 30.39 -14.40
N PHE A 26 0.13 30.55 -13.61
CA PHE A 26 0.13 30.16 -12.20
C PHE A 26 0.19 28.65 -12.00
N THR A 27 -0.47 27.86 -12.85
CA THR A 27 -0.38 26.41 -12.83
C THR A 27 1.00 25.94 -13.29
N GLN A 28 1.60 26.57 -14.30
CA GLN A 28 2.96 26.21 -14.74
C GLN A 28 4.03 26.60 -13.71
N THR A 29 3.90 27.75 -13.03
CA THR A 29 4.85 28.14 -11.98
C THR A 29 4.75 27.34 -10.71
N LEU A 30 3.56 26.78 -10.37
CA LEU A 30 3.41 25.93 -9.19
C LEU A 30 4.12 24.56 -9.34
N TYR A 31 4.32 24.11 -10.57
CA TYR A 31 4.88 22.79 -10.89
C TYR A 31 6.20 22.87 -11.69
N ALA A 32 6.71 24.07 -11.99
CA ALA A 32 7.92 24.26 -12.76
C ALA A 32 9.19 23.68 -12.10
N ASP A 33 9.13 23.47 -10.78
CA ASP A 33 10.25 22.92 -10.01
C ASP A 33 10.19 21.38 -9.87
N ILE A 34 9.18 20.71 -10.46
CA ILE A 34 9.08 19.27 -10.40
C ILE A 34 9.84 18.69 -11.60
N SER A 35 11.06 18.25 -11.37
CA SER A 35 11.84 17.47 -12.32
C SER A 35 11.67 15.98 -12.01
N PHE A 36 11.56 15.15 -13.05
CA PHE A 36 11.42 13.71 -12.92
C PHE A 36 12.71 13.06 -13.32
N ASP A 37 13.34 12.36 -12.41
CA ASP A 37 14.42 11.44 -12.70
C ASP A 37 14.07 10.02 -12.26
N LYS A 38 14.79 9.05 -12.80
CA LYS A 38 14.57 7.62 -12.51
C LYS A 38 14.97 7.25 -11.08
N ASP A 39 15.69 8.11 -10.40
CA ASP A 39 16.30 7.81 -9.11
C ASP A 39 15.53 8.35 -7.91
N ASN A 40 14.32 8.88 -8.09
CA ASN A 40 13.54 9.52 -7.03
C ASN A 40 14.26 10.68 -6.33
N ALA A 41 15.23 11.32 -7.00
CA ALA A 41 16.01 12.41 -6.43
C ALA A 41 15.11 13.57 -6.00
N MET A 42 14.08 13.87 -6.78
CA MET A 42 13.08 14.88 -6.47
C MET A 42 12.37 14.60 -5.14
N TYR A 43 11.93 13.37 -4.92
CA TYR A 43 11.26 12.98 -3.67
C TYR A 43 12.22 13.06 -2.48
N TYR A 44 13.45 12.58 -2.66
CA TYR A 44 14.49 12.69 -1.66
C TYR A 44 14.78 14.14 -1.26
N GLU A 45 14.94 15.03 -2.23
CA GLU A 45 15.14 16.45 -1.96
C GLU A 45 13.91 17.10 -1.30
N SER A 46 12.70 16.67 -1.64
CA SER A 46 11.50 17.12 -0.96
C SER A 46 11.46 16.72 0.51
N LEU A 47 11.82 15.49 0.84
CA LEU A 47 11.94 15.01 2.22
C LEU A 47 13.02 15.80 2.98
N LYS A 48 14.19 15.98 2.37
CA LYS A 48 15.33 16.68 2.94
C LYS A 48 15.03 18.14 3.31
N ASN A 49 14.26 18.81 2.48
CA ASN A 49 13.93 20.23 2.62
C ASN A 49 12.56 20.49 3.29
N ASN A 50 11.88 19.47 3.82
CA ASN A 50 10.48 19.55 4.28
C ASN A 50 9.54 20.14 3.21
N TYR A 51 9.73 19.72 1.98
CA TYR A 51 9.16 20.35 0.80
C TYR A 51 7.81 19.72 0.40
N ARG A 52 7.21 20.27 -0.62
CA ARG A 52 5.90 20.09 -1.24
C ARG A 52 5.41 18.66 -1.43
N ILE A 53 6.30 17.69 -1.65
CA ILE A 53 5.91 16.31 -1.95
C ILE A 53 5.71 15.55 -0.64
N GLU A 54 4.48 15.12 -0.39
CA GLU A 54 4.11 14.36 0.80
C GLU A 54 4.23 12.86 0.58
N ASP A 55 3.96 12.41 -0.65
CA ASP A 55 4.00 11.00 -1.01
C ASP A 55 4.28 10.82 -2.51
N LEU A 56 4.81 9.65 -2.90
CA LEU A 56 5.18 9.33 -4.26
C LEU A 56 4.96 7.86 -4.55
N TYR A 57 4.30 7.55 -5.68
CA TYR A 57 4.31 6.22 -6.29
C TYR A 57 4.83 6.32 -7.71
N ILE A 58 5.59 5.31 -8.13
CA ILE A 58 6.11 5.20 -9.50
C ILE A 58 5.68 3.85 -10.05
N GLN A 59 5.05 3.90 -11.22
CA GLN A 59 4.64 2.68 -11.91
C GLN A 59 4.68 2.92 -13.43
N ASN A 60 5.39 2.07 -14.15
CA ASN A 60 5.46 2.12 -15.62
C ASN A 60 5.75 3.53 -16.18
N ASN A 61 6.78 4.20 -15.67
CA ASN A 61 7.15 5.59 -16.01
C ASN A 61 6.07 6.64 -15.70
N THR A 62 5.06 6.28 -14.92
CA THR A 62 4.05 7.19 -14.42
C THR A 62 4.34 7.53 -12.95
N TYR A 63 4.39 8.80 -12.66
CA TYR A 63 4.65 9.33 -11.32
C TYR A 63 3.34 9.85 -10.73
N TYR A 64 2.96 9.34 -9.58
CA TYR A 64 1.83 9.79 -8.78
C TYR A 64 2.36 10.54 -7.58
N VAL A 65 2.25 11.85 -7.60
CA VAL A 65 2.91 12.75 -6.66
C VAL A 65 1.88 13.43 -5.78
N LYS A 66 1.94 13.24 -4.47
CA LYS A 66 1.08 13.93 -3.52
C LYS A 66 1.67 15.27 -3.13
N VAL A 67 0.95 16.34 -3.42
CA VAL A 67 1.31 17.71 -3.07
C VAL A 67 0.14 18.36 -2.34
N LYS A 68 0.26 18.57 -1.04
CA LYS A 68 -0.85 19.03 -0.18
C LYS A 68 -2.08 18.10 -0.31
N ASP A 69 -3.21 18.64 -0.69
CA ASP A 69 -4.47 17.89 -0.78
C ASP A 69 -4.72 17.23 -2.16
N LYS A 70 -3.69 17.20 -3.02
CA LYS A 70 -3.82 16.76 -4.41
C LYS A 70 -2.81 15.70 -4.77
N TRP A 71 -3.25 14.77 -5.61
CA TRP A 71 -2.40 13.85 -6.35
C TRP A 71 -2.24 14.35 -7.78
N LEU A 72 -1.01 14.55 -8.20
CA LEU A 72 -0.64 14.92 -9.55
C LEU A 72 -0.08 13.69 -10.25
N VAL A 73 -0.52 13.43 -11.46
CA VAL A 73 -0.07 12.28 -12.24
C VAL A 73 0.71 12.75 -13.45
N PHE A 74 1.95 12.31 -13.54
CA PHE A 74 2.84 12.67 -14.64
C PHE A 74 3.26 11.41 -15.41
N TYR A 75 3.29 11.53 -16.72
CA TYR A 75 3.84 10.53 -17.63
C TYR A 75 4.87 11.22 -18.53
N GLU A 76 6.09 10.69 -18.60
CA GLU A 76 7.19 11.28 -19.33
C GLU A 76 7.39 12.79 -19.07
N GLY A 77 7.28 13.20 -17.81
CA GLY A 77 7.42 14.59 -17.37
C GLY A 77 6.23 15.49 -17.69
N ARG A 78 5.14 14.97 -18.28
CA ARG A 78 3.93 15.74 -18.60
C ARG A 78 2.84 15.45 -17.59
N LEU A 79 2.19 16.48 -17.06
CA LEU A 79 1.01 16.35 -16.23
C LEU A 79 -0.15 15.77 -17.07
N ILE A 80 -0.63 14.58 -16.73
CA ILE A 80 -1.72 13.88 -17.42
C ILE A 80 -2.99 13.76 -16.59
N GLY A 81 -2.93 14.03 -15.27
CA GLY A 81 -4.09 13.96 -14.40
C GLY A 81 -3.88 14.64 -13.06
N GLU A 82 -4.99 14.98 -12.41
CA GLU A 82 -5.03 15.57 -11.07
C GLU A 82 -6.22 14.99 -10.31
N PHE A 83 -6.02 14.61 -9.04
CA PHE A 83 -7.06 14.05 -8.18
C PHE A 83 -7.02 14.64 -6.78
N ASN A 84 -8.20 14.85 -6.18
CA ASN A 84 -8.37 15.33 -4.81
C ASN A 84 -8.73 14.17 -3.87
N TYR A 85 -7.85 13.15 -3.78
CA TYR A 85 -8.02 12.04 -2.84
C TYR A 85 -7.13 12.20 -1.61
N THR A 86 -7.66 11.86 -0.45
CA THR A 86 -6.88 11.85 0.80
C THR A 86 -5.81 10.77 0.76
N SER A 87 -6.10 9.64 0.12
CA SER A 87 -5.11 8.59 -0.17
C SER A 87 -5.34 7.99 -1.56
N LEU A 88 -4.28 7.51 -2.16
CA LEU A 88 -4.26 6.81 -3.43
C LEU A 88 -3.47 5.51 -3.27
N VAL A 89 -4.02 4.41 -3.76
CA VAL A 89 -3.30 3.15 -3.90
C VAL A 89 -3.10 2.92 -5.39
N VAL A 90 -1.87 2.68 -5.78
CA VAL A 90 -1.47 2.45 -7.17
C VAL A 90 -1.04 1.00 -7.31
N THR A 91 -1.60 0.27 -8.26
CA THR A 91 -1.24 -1.12 -8.57
C THR A 91 -1.28 -1.35 -10.08
N LYS A 92 -0.66 -2.41 -10.56
CA LYS A 92 -0.73 -2.79 -11.99
C LYS A 92 -2.16 -3.01 -12.51
N ASN A 93 -3.13 -3.21 -11.62
CA ASN A 93 -4.53 -3.50 -11.95
C ASN A 93 -5.43 -2.25 -11.94
N GLY A 94 -4.88 -1.08 -11.63
CA GLY A 94 -5.58 0.19 -11.55
C GLY A 94 -5.25 0.98 -10.30
N LEU A 95 -6.03 2.00 -10.05
CA LEU A 95 -5.85 2.90 -8.92
C LEU A 95 -7.09 2.90 -8.02
N LEU A 96 -6.88 3.09 -6.75
CA LEU A 96 -7.96 3.23 -5.77
C LEU A 96 -7.78 4.54 -5.00
N GLY A 97 -8.61 5.53 -5.34
CA GLY A 97 -8.70 6.79 -4.63
C GLY A 97 -9.66 6.68 -3.45
N LYS A 98 -9.33 7.33 -2.33
CA LYS A 98 -10.16 7.36 -1.13
C LYS A 98 -10.36 8.78 -0.64
N ASN A 99 -11.61 9.10 -0.33
CA ASN A 99 -12.05 10.23 0.49
C ASN A 99 -12.99 9.66 1.59
N ASN A 100 -14.23 10.12 1.65
CA ASN A 100 -15.27 9.49 2.48
C ASN A 100 -15.72 8.14 1.92
N THR A 101 -15.62 7.97 0.61
CA THR A 101 -15.89 6.73 -0.13
C THR A 101 -14.69 6.40 -1.00
N TYR A 102 -14.70 5.21 -1.60
CA TYR A 102 -13.66 4.78 -2.50
C TYR A 102 -14.09 4.97 -3.96
N THR A 103 -13.13 5.33 -4.80
CA THR A 103 -13.28 5.43 -6.26
C THR A 103 -12.24 4.54 -6.93
N LEU A 104 -12.70 3.62 -7.76
CA LEU A 104 -11.86 2.78 -8.58
C LEU A 104 -11.60 3.46 -9.92
N LEU A 105 -10.34 3.57 -10.32
CA LEU A 105 -9.93 4.10 -11.61
C LEU A 105 -9.11 3.06 -12.39
N SER A 106 -9.19 3.14 -13.71
CA SER A 106 -8.29 2.40 -14.60
C SER A 106 -6.89 3.03 -14.60
N ASN A 107 -5.91 2.33 -15.17
CA ASN A 107 -4.57 2.88 -15.37
C ASN A 107 -4.56 4.09 -16.32
N ASP A 108 -5.60 4.24 -17.18
CA ASP A 108 -5.82 5.42 -18.02
C ASP A 108 -6.52 6.57 -17.27
N LEU A 109 -6.57 6.52 -15.96
CA LEU A 109 -7.15 7.53 -15.07
C LEU A 109 -8.67 7.73 -15.23
N LYS A 110 -9.37 6.80 -15.89
CA LYS A 110 -10.83 6.85 -16.05
C LYS A 110 -11.52 6.25 -14.83
N VAL A 111 -12.55 6.90 -14.34
CA VAL A 111 -13.40 6.35 -13.28
C VAL A 111 -14.12 5.11 -13.80
N LEU A 112 -13.85 3.97 -13.20
CA LEU A 112 -14.53 2.71 -13.46
C LEU A 112 -15.76 2.54 -12.54
N GLN A 113 -15.61 2.93 -11.27
CA GLN A 113 -16.68 2.87 -10.30
C GLN A 113 -16.39 3.84 -9.14
N ASP A 114 -17.39 4.57 -8.69
CA ASP A 114 -17.33 5.53 -7.60
C ASP A 114 -18.30 5.19 -6.45
N ASN A 115 -18.25 5.99 -5.39
CA ASN A 115 -19.15 5.88 -4.24
C ASN A 115 -19.16 4.49 -3.58
N LEU A 116 -18.05 3.76 -3.66
CA LEU A 116 -17.89 2.46 -3.02
C LEU A 116 -17.78 2.65 -1.50
N LEU A 117 -18.53 1.85 -0.74
CA LEU A 117 -18.46 1.85 0.72
C LEU A 117 -17.09 1.36 1.19
N TRP A 118 -16.55 0.38 0.50
CA TRP A 118 -15.22 -0.16 0.73
C TRP A 118 -14.66 -0.76 -0.56
N ALA A 119 -13.35 -0.69 -0.73
CA ALA A 119 -12.65 -1.34 -1.82
C ALA A 119 -11.22 -1.70 -1.41
N ARG A 120 -10.68 -2.73 -2.04
CA ARG A 120 -9.28 -3.13 -1.96
C ARG A 120 -8.81 -3.59 -3.34
N ILE A 121 -7.65 -3.12 -3.74
CA ILE A 121 -6.97 -3.51 -4.96
C ILE A 121 -5.59 -4.04 -4.60
N ASN A 122 -5.18 -5.11 -5.24
CA ASN A 122 -3.83 -5.67 -5.14
C ASN A 122 -3.46 -6.38 -6.44
N ASP A 123 -2.31 -7.03 -6.47
CA ASP A 123 -1.80 -7.74 -7.64
C ASP A 123 -2.62 -8.95 -8.07
N ASN A 124 -3.48 -9.47 -7.21
CA ASN A 124 -4.33 -10.64 -7.48
C ASN A 124 -5.73 -10.26 -7.99
N GLY A 125 -6.14 -8.98 -7.81
CA GLY A 125 -7.43 -8.50 -8.28
C GLY A 125 -8.03 -7.39 -7.43
N ILE A 126 -9.32 -7.22 -7.55
CA ILE A 126 -10.07 -6.13 -6.93
C ILE A 126 -11.24 -6.70 -6.13
N ILE A 127 -11.45 -6.19 -4.92
CA ILE A 127 -12.66 -6.46 -4.15
C ILE A 127 -13.34 -5.13 -3.86
N ILE A 128 -14.64 -5.07 -4.13
CA ILE A 128 -15.46 -3.88 -3.92
C ILE A 128 -16.70 -4.18 -3.09
N LYS A 129 -17.18 -3.18 -2.37
CA LYS A 129 -18.45 -3.21 -1.63
C LYS A 129 -19.23 -1.93 -1.90
N GLU A 130 -20.35 -2.06 -2.57
CA GLU A 130 -21.33 -0.99 -2.69
C GLU A 130 -22.23 -0.93 -1.45
N LYS A 131 -22.93 0.20 -1.27
CA LYS A 131 -23.91 0.34 -0.18
C LYS A 131 -24.99 -0.73 -0.30
N ASN A 132 -25.25 -1.45 0.80
CA ASN A 132 -26.27 -2.50 0.89
C ASN A 132 -26.05 -3.71 -0.03
N LYS A 133 -24.82 -3.91 -0.52
CA LYS A 133 -24.46 -5.09 -1.32
C LYS A 133 -23.40 -5.94 -0.62
N GLU A 134 -23.32 -7.19 -1.04
CA GLU A 134 -22.24 -8.09 -0.62
C GLU A 134 -20.90 -7.69 -1.27
N LEU A 135 -19.82 -8.24 -0.75
CA LEU A 135 -18.50 -8.06 -1.38
C LEU A 135 -18.47 -8.73 -2.76
N LEU A 136 -17.97 -8.02 -3.75
CA LEU A 136 -17.75 -8.52 -5.09
C LEU A 136 -16.23 -8.58 -5.37
N ALA A 137 -15.70 -9.77 -5.52
CA ALA A 137 -14.33 -10.01 -5.97
C ALA A 137 -14.30 -10.08 -7.50
N ILE A 138 -13.35 -9.39 -8.12
CA ILE A 138 -13.11 -9.33 -9.55
C ILE A 138 -11.68 -9.76 -9.79
N SER A 139 -11.48 -10.92 -10.40
CA SER A 139 -10.17 -11.46 -10.73
C SER A 139 -9.58 -10.79 -11.98
N LEU A 140 -8.30 -10.99 -12.23
CA LEU A 140 -7.59 -10.38 -13.38
C LEU A 140 -8.17 -10.78 -14.75
N ASP A 141 -8.72 -11.97 -14.85
CA ASP A 141 -9.41 -12.47 -16.04
C ASP A 141 -10.83 -11.90 -16.22
N GLY A 142 -11.24 -10.99 -15.32
CA GLY A 142 -12.58 -10.40 -15.29
C GLY A 142 -13.66 -11.28 -14.66
N SER A 143 -13.32 -12.48 -14.18
CA SER A 143 -14.28 -13.33 -13.48
C SER A 143 -14.73 -12.67 -12.18
N LYS A 144 -16.02 -12.84 -11.85
CA LYS A 144 -16.65 -12.19 -10.71
C LYS A 144 -17.14 -13.21 -9.69
N LYS A 145 -16.88 -12.93 -8.42
CA LYS A 145 -17.33 -13.77 -7.30
C LYS A 145 -17.94 -12.95 -6.18
N THR A 146 -19.17 -13.30 -5.78
CA THR A 146 -19.78 -12.70 -4.60
C THR A 146 -19.35 -13.45 -3.35
N LEU A 147 -18.82 -12.71 -2.37
CA LEU A 147 -18.42 -13.21 -1.04
C LEU A 147 -19.50 -12.78 -0.04
N LYS A 148 -20.39 -13.71 0.33
CA LYS A 148 -21.54 -13.43 1.19
C LYS A 148 -21.21 -13.56 2.67
N GLY A 149 -21.72 -12.63 3.47
CA GLY A 149 -21.63 -12.69 4.93
C GLY A 149 -20.29 -12.21 5.49
N TYR A 150 -19.48 -11.50 4.70
CA TYR A 150 -18.22 -10.91 5.14
C TYR A 150 -18.25 -9.38 5.05
N ASP A 151 -17.60 -8.72 6.01
CA ASP A 151 -17.48 -7.26 6.01
C ASP A 151 -16.39 -6.78 5.07
N TYR A 152 -15.26 -7.50 5.04
CA TYR A 152 -14.06 -7.19 4.29
C TYR A 152 -13.41 -8.45 3.74
N ALA A 153 -12.61 -8.31 2.68
CA ALA A 153 -11.78 -9.39 2.18
C ALA A 153 -10.57 -8.86 1.41
N THR A 154 -9.57 -9.71 1.23
CA THR A 154 -8.47 -9.50 0.28
C THR A 154 -8.36 -10.71 -0.64
N MET A 155 -8.01 -10.47 -1.89
CA MET A 155 -7.72 -11.55 -2.83
C MET A 155 -6.27 -11.98 -2.64
N CYS A 156 -6.07 -13.27 -2.57
CA CYS A 156 -4.77 -13.91 -2.39
C CYS A 156 -4.32 -14.57 -3.69
N SER A 157 -3.09 -15.06 -3.71
CA SER A 157 -2.58 -15.88 -4.78
C SER A 157 -3.47 -17.12 -5.00
N ASN A 158 -3.39 -17.73 -6.17
CA ASN A 158 -4.16 -18.91 -6.53
C ASN A 158 -5.69 -18.77 -6.38
N GLY A 159 -6.22 -17.53 -6.35
CA GLY A 159 -7.64 -17.22 -6.26
C GLY A 159 -8.26 -17.47 -4.90
N PHE A 160 -7.49 -17.68 -3.85
CA PHE A 160 -7.98 -17.72 -2.49
C PHE A 160 -8.37 -16.33 -1.99
N TYR A 161 -9.11 -16.30 -0.86
CA TYR A 161 -9.48 -15.06 -0.20
C TYR A 161 -9.22 -15.17 1.30
N ILE A 162 -8.68 -14.10 1.88
CA ILE A 162 -8.75 -13.88 3.31
C ILE A 162 -9.87 -12.89 3.56
N ALA A 163 -10.91 -13.30 4.27
CA ALA A 163 -12.06 -12.47 4.59
C ALA A 163 -12.15 -12.27 6.10
N TRP A 164 -12.80 -11.17 6.54
CA TRP A 164 -13.02 -10.95 7.98
C TRP A 164 -14.28 -10.15 8.26
N ASN A 165 -14.79 -10.37 9.48
CA ASN A 165 -15.95 -9.67 10.05
C ASN A 165 -15.51 -8.89 11.29
N VAL A 166 -16.01 -7.67 11.44
CA VAL A 166 -15.67 -6.74 12.55
C VAL A 166 -16.88 -6.52 13.48
N THR A 167 -17.94 -7.32 13.35
CA THR A 167 -19.16 -7.21 14.16
C THR A 167 -18.97 -7.53 15.64
N ARG A 168 -17.77 -7.95 16.04
CA ARG A 168 -17.38 -8.25 17.43
C ARG A 168 -16.21 -7.38 17.85
N LEU A 169 -15.96 -7.29 19.15
CA LEU A 169 -14.77 -6.63 19.71
C LEU A 169 -13.44 -7.20 19.16
N ILE A 170 -13.47 -8.48 18.76
CA ILE A 170 -12.35 -9.17 18.12
C ILE A 170 -12.77 -9.55 16.70
N PRO A 171 -12.00 -9.15 15.67
CA PRO A 171 -12.28 -9.55 14.30
C PRO A 171 -12.14 -11.06 14.16
N ARG A 172 -13.06 -11.67 13.41
CA ARG A 172 -12.97 -13.09 13.04
C ARG A 172 -12.51 -13.20 11.59
N TRP A 173 -11.46 -13.98 11.39
CA TRP A 173 -10.80 -14.19 10.10
C TRP A 173 -11.21 -15.51 9.48
N PHE A 174 -11.27 -15.54 8.16
CA PHE A 174 -11.69 -16.70 7.37
C PHE A 174 -10.76 -16.85 6.17
N LEU A 175 -10.26 -18.06 5.95
CA LEU A 175 -9.62 -18.46 4.71
C LEU A 175 -10.66 -19.12 3.81
N LEU A 176 -10.83 -18.61 2.60
CA LEU A 176 -11.76 -19.14 1.60
C LEU A 176 -10.99 -19.61 0.37
N ASN A 177 -11.45 -20.69 -0.25
CA ASN A 177 -10.90 -21.13 -1.55
C ASN A 177 -11.43 -20.27 -2.71
N SER A 178 -10.97 -20.55 -3.92
CA SER A 178 -11.39 -19.87 -5.16
C SER A 178 -12.92 -19.96 -5.43
N LYS A 179 -13.59 -20.96 -4.87
CA LYS A 179 -15.06 -21.06 -4.95
C LYS A 179 -15.78 -20.27 -3.87
N GLY A 180 -15.06 -19.56 -2.99
CA GLY A 180 -15.64 -18.84 -1.85
C GLY A 180 -16.04 -19.74 -0.68
N LYS A 181 -15.66 -21.03 -0.71
CA LYS A 181 -15.95 -21.97 0.39
C LYS A 181 -14.90 -21.82 1.49
N MET A 182 -15.35 -21.73 2.74
CA MET A 182 -14.48 -21.64 3.91
C MET A 182 -13.63 -22.91 4.08
N ILE A 183 -12.33 -22.69 4.27
CA ILE A 183 -11.33 -23.73 4.56
C ILE A 183 -10.94 -23.71 6.02
N ALA A 184 -10.76 -22.52 6.58
CA ALA A 184 -10.35 -22.32 7.96
C ALA A 184 -10.94 -21.02 8.53
N SER A 185 -11.01 -20.92 9.86
CA SER A 185 -11.35 -19.68 10.55
C SER A 185 -10.61 -19.59 11.88
N THR A 186 -10.35 -18.38 12.31
CA THR A 186 -9.70 -18.05 13.58
C THR A 186 -10.18 -16.69 14.09
N ASP A 187 -10.10 -16.46 15.38
CA ASP A 187 -10.32 -15.15 16.00
C ASP A 187 -8.98 -14.35 16.10
N GLU A 188 -7.90 -14.94 15.63
CA GLU A 188 -6.58 -14.30 15.52
C GLU A 188 -6.33 -13.84 14.07
N ASN A 189 -5.11 -13.85 13.58
CA ASN A 189 -4.77 -13.39 12.23
C ASN A 189 -4.57 -14.55 11.25
N ILE A 190 -4.83 -14.27 9.96
CA ILE A 190 -4.44 -15.11 8.83
C ILE A 190 -3.60 -14.23 7.91
N ILE A 191 -2.41 -14.70 7.54
CA ILE A 191 -1.59 -14.05 6.50
C ILE A 191 -1.33 -15.01 5.35
N GLU A 192 -1.09 -14.45 4.18
CA GLU A 192 -0.55 -15.16 3.03
C GLU A 192 0.93 -14.81 2.88
N PHE A 193 1.77 -15.82 2.73
CA PHE A 193 3.17 -15.66 2.42
C PHE A 193 3.60 -16.70 1.38
N ASP A 194 4.01 -16.25 0.20
CA ASP A 194 4.43 -17.09 -0.93
C ASP A 194 3.45 -18.22 -1.25
N GLY A 195 2.15 -17.86 -1.36
CA GLY A 195 1.08 -18.82 -1.65
C GLY A 195 0.71 -19.78 -0.52
N LYS A 196 1.37 -19.69 0.63
CA LYS A 196 1.06 -20.44 1.84
C LYS A 196 0.30 -19.55 2.82
N PHE A 197 -0.65 -20.14 3.55
CA PHE A 197 -1.44 -19.42 4.54
C PHE A 197 -1.03 -19.82 5.94
N PHE A 198 -0.61 -18.83 6.73
CA PHE A 198 -0.28 -18.99 8.14
C PHE A 198 -1.46 -18.57 8.99
N ILE A 199 -1.91 -19.46 9.86
CA ILE A 199 -3.09 -19.30 10.69
C ILE A 199 -2.69 -19.58 12.12
N LYS A 200 -2.88 -18.60 13.00
CA LYS A 200 -2.74 -18.80 14.43
C LYS A 200 -4.08 -19.25 14.99
N LYS A 201 -4.10 -20.35 15.68
CA LYS A 201 -5.30 -20.92 16.30
C LYS A 201 -4.91 -21.81 17.47
N ASP A 202 -5.56 -21.60 18.61
CA ASP A 202 -5.36 -22.41 19.82
C ASP A 202 -3.87 -22.53 20.23
N ASN A 203 -3.15 -21.40 20.19
CA ASN A 203 -1.69 -21.29 20.42
C ASN A 203 -0.81 -22.13 19.49
N LYS A 204 -1.34 -22.55 18.34
CA LYS A 204 -0.60 -23.29 17.32
C LYS A 204 -0.57 -22.50 16.01
N ILE A 205 0.51 -22.62 15.28
CA ILE A 205 0.63 -22.10 13.93
C ILE A 205 0.34 -23.21 12.94
N ILE A 206 -0.67 -23.00 12.11
CA ILE A 206 -1.10 -23.91 11.08
C ILE A 206 -0.70 -23.30 9.74
N VAL A 207 0.03 -24.03 8.92
CA VAL A 207 0.35 -23.66 7.55
C VAL A 207 -0.52 -24.48 6.60
N ILE A 208 -1.19 -23.78 5.68
CA ILE A 208 -1.95 -24.41 4.60
C ILE A 208 -1.23 -24.09 3.28
N ASP A 209 -0.76 -25.14 2.63
CA ASP A 209 -0.11 -25.09 1.32
C ASP A 209 -0.87 -26.02 0.37
N ASN A 210 -1.41 -25.47 -0.73
CA ASN A 210 -2.19 -26.26 -1.71
C ASN A 210 -3.21 -27.22 -1.06
N TYR A 211 -4.00 -26.72 -0.11
CA TYR A 211 -4.97 -27.46 0.71
C TYR A 211 -4.36 -28.48 1.70
N LYS A 212 -3.05 -28.69 1.68
CA LYS A 212 -2.37 -29.51 2.68
C LYS A 212 -2.15 -28.70 3.94
N LYS A 213 -2.60 -29.26 5.06
CA LYS A 213 -2.45 -28.63 6.38
C LYS A 213 -1.26 -29.23 7.10
N LYS A 214 -0.37 -28.38 7.59
CA LYS A 214 0.74 -28.73 8.47
C LYS A 214 0.65 -27.88 9.73
N VAL A 215 0.83 -28.47 10.90
CA VAL A 215 1.05 -27.73 12.14
C VAL A 215 2.54 -27.56 12.30
N LEU A 216 2.99 -26.34 12.56
CA LEU A 216 4.38 -26.06 12.85
C LEU A 216 4.77 -26.58 14.23
N ASP A 217 6.07 -26.66 14.48
CA ASP A 217 6.63 -27.03 15.77
C ASP A 217 6.04 -26.18 16.89
N GLU A 218 5.72 -26.79 18.03
CA GLU A 218 5.11 -26.13 19.20
C GLU A 218 6.01 -25.08 19.85
N LYS A 219 7.32 -25.05 19.47
CA LYS A 219 8.22 -23.97 19.87
C LYS A 219 7.79 -22.59 19.31
N TYR A 220 7.03 -22.55 18.20
CA TYR A 220 6.56 -21.32 17.59
C TYR A 220 5.17 -20.95 18.09
N SER A 221 5.02 -19.69 18.54
CA SER A 221 3.74 -19.19 19.07
C SER A 221 3.18 -17.98 18.32
N ASP A 222 3.98 -17.36 17.48
CA ASP A 222 3.55 -16.20 16.69
C ASP A 222 4.28 -16.11 15.36
N PHE A 223 3.75 -15.31 14.44
CA PHE A 223 4.35 -15.07 13.14
C PHE A 223 4.14 -13.62 12.69
N MET A 224 5.07 -13.12 11.87
CA MET A 224 4.95 -11.85 11.14
C MET A 224 5.34 -12.08 9.69
N GLU A 225 4.64 -11.39 8.79
CA GLU A 225 4.95 -11.39 7.37
C GLU A 225 6.05 -10.37 7.09
N GLY A 226 7.05 -10.78 6.30
CA GLY A 226 7.96 -9.91 5.57
C GLY A 226 7.83 -10.21 4.07
N ARG A 227 8.29 -9.33 3.21
CA ARG A 227 8.10 -9.45 1.74
C ARG A 227 8.62 -10.79 1.18
N GLU A 228 9.83 -11.19 1.57
CA GLU A 228 10.52 -12.40 1.09
C GLU A 228 10.76 -13.42 2.20
N TYR A 229 10.34 -13.10 3.42
CA TYR A 229 10.61 -13.87 4.63
C TYR A 229 9.37 -13.97 5.51
N ILE A 230 9.31 -15.04 6.28
CA ILE A 230 8.37 -15.20 7.39
C ILE A 230 9.14 -15.21 8.70
N PHE A 231 8.64 -14.49 9.68
CA PHE A 231 9.21 -14.45 11.02
C PHE A 231 8.38 -15.32 11.94
N LEU A 232 9.02 -16.25 12.62
CA LEU A 232 8.37 -17.16 13.57
C LEU A 232 8.94 -16.91 14.97
N PHE A 233 8.05 -16.61 15.93
CA PHE A 233 8.47 -16.37 17.32
C PHE A 233 8.73 -17.67 18.04
N ASN A 234 9.99 -17.91 18.44
CA ASN A 234 10.41 -19.09 19.19
C ASN A 234 10.25 -18.85 20.70
N ASN A 235 9.32 -19.58 21.32
CA ASN A 235 9.05 -19.48 22.76
C ASN A 235 10.20 -19.93 23.65
N GLY A 236 11.06 -20.84 23.17
CA GLY A 236 12.21 -21.35 23.91
C GLY A 236 13.31 -20.29 24.04
N THR A 237 13.69 -19.68 22.92
CA THR A 237 14.75 -18.64 22.88
C THR A 237 14.21 -17.23 23.18
N LYS A 238 12.88 -17.01 23.09
CA LYS A 238 12.25 -15.70 23.16
C LYS A 238 12.69 -14.74 22.05
N ARG A 239 12.96 -15.26 20.87
CA ARG A 239 13.48 -14.54 19.70
C ARG A 239 12.67 -14.82 18.45
N TRP A 240 12.81 -13.96 17.47
CA TRP A 240 12.22 -14.17 16.16
C TRP A 240 13.20 -14.91 15.25
N GLU A 241 12.81 -16.09 14.79
CA GLU A 241 13.52 -16.82 13.74
C GLU A 241 12.99 -16.35 12.38
N VAL A 242 13.88 -15.95 11.47
CA VAL A 242 13.59 -15.57 10.10
C VAL A 242 13.73 -16.78 9.20
N HIS A 243 12.72 -17.06 8.41
CA HIS A 243 12.67 -18.17 7.49
C HIS A 243 12.38 -17.70 6.07
N ASP A 244 12.94 -18.38 5.07
CA ASP A 244 12.63 -18.19 3.65
C ASP A 244 11.24 -18.75 3.28
N SER A 245 10.86 -18.63 2.01
CA SER A 245 9.58 -19.13 1.50
C SER A 245 9.44 -20.67 1.59
N ASN A 246 10.54 -21.41 1.70
CA ASN A 246 10.55 -22.85 1.91
C ASN A 246 10.54 -23.25 3.38
N LEU A 247 10.49 -22.27 4.29
CA LEU A 247 10.59 -22.43 5.74
C LEU A 247 11.97 -22.91 6.20
N ASN A 248 13.03 -22.64 5.41
CA ASN A 248 14.39 -22.84 5.86
C ASN A 248 14.80 -21.68 6.78
N TYR A 249 15.49 -22.00 7.86
CA TYR A 249 16.03 -21.00 8.78
C TYR A 249 17.09 -20.15 8.08
N VAL A 250 17.01 -18.85 8.26
CA VAL A 250 17.95 -17.84 7.73
C VAL A 250 18.78 -17.25 8.85
N LEU A 251 18.14 -16.63 9.85
CA LEU A 251 18.80 -16.01 11.00
C LEU A 251 17.83 -15.83 12.17
N GLU A 252 18.35 -15.38 13.30
CA GLU A 252 17.58 -15.05 14.51
C GLU A 252 17.75 -13.58 14.85
N ILE A 253 16.66 -12.93 15.29
CA ILE A 253 16.63 -11.53 15.70
C ILE A 253 16.23 -11.45 17.17
N ASP A 254 17.08 -10.83 17.98
CA ASP A 254 16.88 -10.64 19.43
C ASP A 254 16.05 -9.37 19.70
N LEU A 255 14.79 -9.39 19.29
CA LEU A 255 13.81 -8.32 19.49
C LEU A 255 12.46 -8.94 19.86
N PRO A 256 12.27 -9.39 21.09
CA PRO A 256 11.09 -10.16 21.50
C PRO A 256 9.77 -9.38 21.35
N ASN A 257 9.81 -8.06 21.43
CA ASN A 257 8.65 -7.18 21.33
C ASN A 257 8.43 -6.60 19.92
N ALA A 258 9.13 -7.10 18.92
CA ALA A 258 8.92 -6.72 17.53
C ALA A 258 7.47 -6.94 17.12
N SER A 259 6.87 -5.92 16.53
CA SER A 259 5.45 -5.95 16.18
C SER A 259 5.17 -5.82 14.69
N THR A 260 6.11 -5.31 13.94
CA THR A 260 5.97 -5.09 12.50
C THR A 260 7.30 -5.38 11.85
N SER A 261 7.27 -6.09 10.74
CA SER A 261 8.43 -6.18 9.87
C SER A 261 8.01 -5.77 8.47
N MET A 262 8.75 -4.85 7.90
CA MET A 262 8.71 -4.60 6.47
C MET A 262 10.08 -4.99 5.93
N VAL A 263 10.09 -5.68 4.81
CA VAL A 263 11.32 -6.11 4.16
C VAL A 263 11.48 -5.36 2.86
N CYS A 264 12.65 -4.85 2.65
CA CYS A 264 13.03 -4.18 1.45
C CYS A 264 14.40 -4.68 1.03
N HIS A 265 14.44 -5.54 0.02
CA HIS A 265 15.62 -6.31 -0.35
C HIS A 265 16.19 -7.07 0.87
N ASN A 266 17.44 -6.75 1.27
CA ASN A 266 18.13 -7.33 2.43
C ASN A 266 18.00 -6.50 3.73
N ILE A 267 16.97 -5.63 3.82
CA ILE A 267 16.76 -4.73 4.96
C ILE A 267 15.42 -5.03 5.61
N PHE A 268 15.43 -5.24 6.91
CA PHE A 268 14.24 -5.29 7.74
C PHE A 268 14.01 -3.95 8.45
N LEU A 269 12.77 -3.47 8.41
CA LEU A 269 12.30 -2.36 9.22
C LEU A 269 11.40 -2.91 10.32
N ILE A 270 11.87 -2.86 11.55
CA ILE A 270 11.24 -3.51 12.69
C ILE A 270 10.86 -2.45 13.71
N TYR A 271 9.62 -2.47 14.17
CA TYR A 271 9.18 -1.62 15.28
C TYR A 271 9.14 -2.43 16.58
N ASP A 272 9.92 -2.02 17.57
CA ASP A 272 9.84 -2.55 18.93
C ASP A 272 8.79 -1.78 19.72
N ARG A 273 7.69 -2.46 20.09
CA ARG A 273 6.56 -1.82 20.79
C ARG A 273 6.89 -1.40 22.21
N GLN A 274 7.76 -2.12 22.90
CA GLN A 274 8.08 -1.84 24.29
C GLN A 274 9.04 -0.66 24.41
N ALA A 275 10.02 -0.60 23.52
CA ALA A 275 10.98 0.49 23.48
C ALA A 275 10.48 1.70 22.69
N GLU A 276 9.36 1.56 21.94
CA GLU A 276 8.82 2.57 21.03
C GLU A 276 9.87 3.06 20.00
N ILE A 277 10.73 2.16 19.53
CA ILE A 277 11.78 2.47 18.56
C ILE A 277 11.58 1.74 17.25
N LEU A 278 12.02 2.40 16.17
CA LEU A 278 12.09 1.82 14.85
C LEU A 278 13.53 1.44 14.54
N ILE A 279 13.73 0.19 14.14
CA ILE A 279 15.04 -0.40 13.90
C ILE A 279 15.14 -0.79 12.43
N MET A 280 16.20 -0.33 11.76
CA MET A 280 16.64 -0.86 10.49
C MET A 280 17.68 -1.95 10.73
N TYR A 281 17.43 -3.16 10.23
CA TYR A 281 18.33 -4.30 10.33
C TYR A 281 18.75 -4.76 8.92
N LYS A 282 20.05 -4.85 8.67
CA LYS A 282 20.61 -5.36 7.41
C LYS A 282 20.95 -6.83 7.56
N ILE A 283 20.36 -7.67 6.69
CA ILE A 283 20.48 -9.12 6.75
C ILE A 283 21.91 -9.57 6.41
N ASP A 284 22.48 -9.01 5.35
CA ASP A 284 23.80 -9.40 4.81
C ASP A 284 24.97 -9.10 5.74
N THR A 285 24.88 -7.99 6.48
CA THR A 285 25.93 -7.55 7.40
C THR A 285 25.64 -7.85 8.87
N HIS A 286 24.44 -8.36 9.19
CA HIS A 286 23.94 -8.56 10.56
C HIS A 286 24.06 -7.30 11.44
N THR A 287 23.90 -6.11 10.83
CA THR A 287 23.99 -4.83 11.54
C THR A 287 22.62 -4.20 11.70
N SER A 288 22.41 -3.52 12.82
CA SER A 288 21.19 -2.79 13.09
C SER A 288 21.48 -1.35 13.48
N MET A 289 20.53 -0.47 13.23
CA MET A 289 20.53 0.91 13.70
C MET A 289 19.12 1.39 14.03
N ILE A 290 19.00 2.23 15.05
CA ILE A 290 17.75 2.93 15.35
C ILE A 290 17.58 4.05 14.32
N ILE A 291 16.36 4.21 13.81
CA ILE A 291 16.00 5.28 12.87
C ILE A 291 14.78 6.04 13.38
N ASP A 292 14.64 7.30 12.97
CA ASP A 292 13.53 8.15 13.41
C ASP A 292 12.26 7.90 12.57
N ASP A 293 12.42 7.66 11.27
CA ASP A 293 11.31 7.49 10.29
C ASP A 293 11.84 6.84 9.01
N TYR A 294 10.93 6.41 8.14
CA TYR A 294 11.26 5.89 6.82
C TYR A 294 10.21 6.23 5.77
N ARG A 295 10.60 6.17 4.50
CA ARG A 295 9.71 6.17 3.33
C ARG A 295 10.18 5.08 2.39
N MET A 296 9.26 4.24 1.96
CA MET A 296 9.57 3.07 1.14
C MET A 296 8.58 2.93 0.00
N GLY A 297 9.09 2.60 -1.18
CA GLY A 297 8.35 2.17 -2.36
C GLY A 297 8.96 0.90 -2.93
N GLU A 298 8.56 0.51 -4.14
CA GLU A 298 9.14 -0.67 -4.81
C GLU A 298 10.63 -0.48 -5.10
N ASP A 299 11.01 0.73 -5.53
CA ASP A 299 12.35 1.04 -6.02
C ASP A 299 13.12 2.01 -5.13
N TYR A 300 12.64 2.29 -3.92
CA TYR A 300 13.32 3.21 -3.02
C TYR A 300 13.11 2.92 -1.54
N LEU A 301 14.13 3.19 -0.76
CA LEU A 301 14.08 3.30 0.70
C LEU A 301 14.84 4.53 1.15
N PHE A 302 14.15 5.45 1.80
CA PHE A 302 14.72 6.57 2.53
C PHE A 302 14.53 6.33 4.02
N ILE A 303 15.56 6.58 4.80
CA ILE A 303 15.49 6.57 6.26
C ILE A 303 15.79 7.94 6.81
N LYS A 304 15.17 8.28 7.95
CA LYS A 304 15.52 9.43 8.77
C LYS A 304 16.32 8.97 9.97
N HIS A 305 17.50 9.51 10.15
CA HIS A 305 18.39 9.23 11.28
C HIS A 305 19.07 10.52 11.71
N GLU A 306 19.07 10.82 13.03
CA GLU A 306 19.60 12.07 13.58
C GLU A 306 19.07 13.33 12.87
N ASN A 307 17.74 13.33 12.61
CA ASN A 307 17.04 14.39 11.88
C ASN A 307 17.48 14.61 10.42
N ALA A 308 18.29 13.74 9.85
CA ALA A 308 18.71 13.79 8.46
C ALA A 308 18.14 12.62 7.66
N TRP A 309 17.59 12.91 6.47
CA TRP A 309 17.17 11.89 5.53
C TRP A 309 18.37 11.34 4.77
N LYS A 310 18.39 10.01 4.60
CA LYS A 310 19.39 9.28 3.80
C LYS A 310 18.67 8.35 2.84
N ARG A 311 19.11 8.32 1.59
CA ARG A 311 18.70 7.30 0.63
C ARG A 311 19.52 6.03 0.89
N ILE A 312 18.87 4.89 0.95
CA ILE A 312 19.51 3.59 1.18
C ILE A 312 19.61 2.83 -0.14
N TYR A 313 18.59 2.94 -0.98
CA TYR A 313 18.61 2.48 -2.39
C TYR A 313 17.50 3.17 -3.20
#